data_59c42e9df94614d263b995db7beb67c4
#
_entry.id   59c42e9df94614d263b995db7beb67c4
#
_cell.length_a   1.000
_cell.length_b   1.000
_cell.length_c   1.000
_cell.angle_alpha   90.00
_cell.angle_beta   90.00
_cell.angle_gamma   90.00
#
_symmetry.space_group_name_H-M   'P 1'
#
loop_
_entity.id
_entity.type
_entity.pdbx_description
1 polymer ?
#
loop_
_entity_poly.entity_id
_entity_poly.type
_entity_poly.pdbx_seq_one_letter_code
_entity_poly.pdbx_strand_id
1 'polypeptide(L)'
;KSTDKKEWHFIASVRKPWFPSEELFGSLPKGLFENLEGLGTTGQLAYHFLLDVDFSQLDSLKFESELKEKDFRILHYGKTDLGKMSDEFIYTAYENGQPVYTFPVGPSWENFTPLDSISPLLQMSVMQSEDGAFFYHRGFLPDAMREALIHDLEVRKFARGGSTISMQLVKNVFLNRNKNIARKLEEALIVWLIETEHLTPKARMYEVYLNICLLYTSPSPRDSTSS
;
A
#
# COMPACT_ATOMS: atom_id res chain seq x y z
N LYS A 1 -2.20 0.41 48.49
CA LYS A 1 -3.11 0.57 47.33
C LYS A 1 -2.59 -0.34 46.25
N SER A 2 -3.18 -1.54 46.15
CA SER A 2 -2.92 -2.49 45.08
C SER A 2 -3.57 -1.88 43.81
N THR A 3 -2.77 -1.47 42.85
CA THR A 3 -3.23 -1.20 41.48
C THR A 3 -3.13 -2.53 40.74
N ASP A 4 -4.20 -3.31 40.73
CA ASP A 4 -4.35 -4.44 39.83
C ASP A 4 -4.32 -3.88 38.42
N LYS A 5 -3.14 -3.86 37.80
CA LYS A 5 -3.03 -3.74 36.36
C LYS A 5 -3.62 -5.02 35.79
N LYS A 6 -4.85 -4.97 35.28
CA LYS A 6 -5.40 -6.04 34.46
C LYS A 6 -4.47 -6.22 33.27
N GLU A 7 -3.74 -7.32 33.26
CA GLU A 7 -2.91 -7.74 32.14
C GLU A 7 -3.87 -8.24 31.05
N TRP A 8 -4.01 -7.46 29.98
CA TRP A 8 -4.85 -7.84 28.86
C TRP A 8 -3.98 -8.59 27.85
N HIS A 9 -4.44 -9.77 27.48
CA HIS A 9 -3.88 -10.56 26.41
C HIS A 9 -4.96 -10.77 25.33
N PHE A 10 -4.68 -10.36 24.11
CA PHE A 10 -5.59 -10.43 22.98
C PHE A 10 -5.01 -11.33 21.90
N ILE A 11 -5.77 -12.34 21.49
CA ILE A 11 -5.41 -13.22 20.39
C ILE A 11 -6.52 -13.22 19.37
N ALA A 12 -6.19 -12.91 18.11
CA ALA A 12 -7.07 -13.09 16.97
C ALA A 12 -6.37 -13.96 15.92
N SER A 13 -7.04 -15.00 15.47
CA SER A 13 -6.53 -15.89 14.43
C SER A 13 -7.61 -16.22 13.43
N VAL A 14 -7.27 -16.13 12.14
CA VAL A 14 -8.12 -16.55 11.04
C VAL A 14 -7.32 -17.46 10.13
N ARG A 15 -7.86 -18.63 9.82
CA ARG A 15 -7.26 -19.56 8.87
C ARG A 15 -8.32 -20.05 7.89
N LYS A 16 -8.15 -19.71 6.61
CA LYS A 16 -8.98 -20.26 5.54
C LYS A 16 -8.09 -21.14 4.65
N PRO A 17 -8.34 -22.46 4.58
CA PRO A 17 -7.62 -23.36 3.67
C PRO A 17 -7.92 -22.99 2.22
N TRP A 18 -7.31 -23.67 1.25
CA TRP A 18 -7.49 -23.39 -0.16
C TRP A 18 -8.96 -23.30 -0.57
N PHE A 19 -9.32 -22.19 -1.23
CA PHE A 19 -10.66 -21.89 -1.74
C PHE A 19 -10.56 -21.13 -3.07
N PRO A 20 -11.58 -21.18 -3.95
CA PRO A 20 -11.58 -20.45 -5.21
C PRO A 20 -11.43 -18.93 -5.00
N SER A 21 -10.57 -18.29 -5.79
CA SER A 21 -10.32 -16.85 -5.66
C SER A 21 -11.57 -16.00 -5.93
N GLU A 22 -12.46 -16.48 -6.79
CA GLU A 22 -13.75 -15.86 -7.10
C GLU A 22 -14.64 -15.68 -5.86
N GLU A 23 -14.54 -16.58 -4.87
CA GLU A 23 -15.27 -16.43 -3.60
C GLU A 23 -14.84 -15.18 -2.84
N LEU A 24 -13.52 -14.87 -2.82
CA LEU A 24 -13.03 -13.67 -2.16
C LEU A 24 -13.52 -12.41 -2.89
N PHE A 25 -13.16 -12.29 -4.16
CA PHE A 25 -13.44 -11.06 -4.92
C PHE A 25 -14.93 -10.86 -5.22
N GLY A 26 -15.69 -11.95 -5.42
CA GLY A 26 -17.13 -11.91 -5.60
C GLY A 26 -17.92 -11.60 -4.32
N SER A 27 -17.34 -11.83 -3.13
CA SER A 27 -17.97 -11.53 -1.84
C SER A 27 -17.69 -10.11 -1.33
N LEU A 28 -16.85 -9.33 -1.98
CA LEU A 28 -16.53 -7.98 -1.55
C LEU A 28 -17.79 -7.10 -1.60
N PRO A 29 -18.11 -6.40 -0.50
CA PRO A 29 -19.31 -5.54 -0.46
C PRO A 29 -19.21 -4.41 -1.49
N LYS A 30 -20.25 -4.28 -2.32
CA LYS A 30 -20.36 -3.22 -3.33
C LYS A 30 -20.29 -1.84 -2.66
N GLY A 31 -19.58 -0.91 -3.31
CA GLY A 31 -19.41 0.46 -2.81
C GLY A 31 -18.39 0.62 -1.70
N LEU A 32 -17.82 -0.46 -1.14
CA LEU A 32 -16.71 -0.41 -0.18
C LEU A 32 -15.35 -0.73 -0.82
N PHE A 33 -15.34 -1.53 -1.89
CA PHE A 33 -14.15 -1.93 -2.65
C PHE A 33 -14.34 -1.52 -4.12
N GLU A 34 -14.44 -0.20 -4.33
CA GLU A 34 -14.87 0.38 -5.61
C GLU A 34 -13.97 0.01 -6.78
N ASN A 35 -12.65 -0.02 -6.58
CA ASN A 35 -11.70 -0.35 -7.63
C ASN A 35 -11.76 -1.83 -8.04
N LEU A 36 -12.10 -2.70 -7.10
CA LEU A 36 -12.15 -4.15 -7.32
C LEU A 36 -13.53 -4.63 -7.76
N GLU A 37 -14.54 -3.76 -7.77
CA GLU A 37 -15.89 -4.14 -8.16
C GLU A 37 -15.94 -4.65 -9.60
N GLY A 38 -16.35 -5.91 -9.75
CA GLY A 38 -16.38 -6.61 -11.03
C GLY A 38 -15.06 -7.26 -11.45
N LEU A 39 -14.05 -7.34 -10.57
CA LEU A 39 -12.80 -8.06 -10.83
C LEU A 39 -13.09 -9.56 -11.01
N GLY A 40 -12.71 -10.09 -12.16
CA GLY A 40 -12.77 -11.53 -12.45
C GLY A 40 -11.43 -12.20 -12.24
N THR A 41 -11.41 -13.30 -11.50
CA THR A 41 -10.19 -14.04 -11.17
C THR A 41 -10.41 -15.54 -11.35
N THR A 42 -9.33 -16.32 -11.37
CA THR A 42 -9.34 -17.79 -11.34
C THR A 42 -8.20 -18.27 -10.45
N GLY A 43 -8.20 -19.57 -10.11
CA GLY A 43 -7.22 -20.18 -9.22
C GLY A 43 -7.70 -20.25 -7.77
N GLN A 44 -6.79 -20.56 -6.88
CA GLN A 44 -7.09 -20.80 -5.48
C GLN A 44 -6.29 -19.87 -4.59
N LEU A 45 -6.88 -19.49 -3.46
CA LEU A 45 -6.28 -18.71 -2.39
C LEU A 45 -6.32 -19.47 -1.07
N ALA A 46 -5.33 -19.23 -0.20
CA ALA A 46 -5.39 -19.65 1.20
C ALA A 46 -4.96 -18.46 2.06
N TYR A 47 -5.65 -18.25 3.18
CA TYR A 47 -5.39 -17.10 4.04
C TYR A 47 -5.05 -17.55 5.46
N HIS A 48 -4.02 -16.93 6.00
CA HIS A 48 -3.62 -17.03 7.40
C HIS A 48 -3.42 -15.65 8.00
N PHE A 49 -4.01 -15.45 9.17
CA PHE A 49 -3.83 -14.26 9.99
C PHE A 49 -3.65 -14.65 11.44
N LEU A 50 -2.67 -14.07 12.11
CA LEU A 50 -2.46 -14.15 13.54
C LEU A 50 -2.08 -12.78 14.08
N LEU A 51 -2.79 -12.34 15.09
CA LEU A 51 -2.43 -11.21 15.93
C LEU A 51 -2.49 -11.68 17.39
N ASP A 52 -1.35 -11.65 18.07
CA ASP A 52 -1.19 -12.05 19.47
C ASP A 52 -0.52 -10.90 20.20
N VAL A 53 -1.24 -10.23 21.10
CA VAL A 53 -0.82 -9.01 21.80
C VAL A 53 -0.96 -9.20 23.29
N ASP A 54 0.16 -9.27 24.01
CA ASP A 54 0.23 -9.15 25.45
C ASP A 54 0.55 -7.69 25.80
N PHE A 55 -0.42 -6.98 26.36
CA PHE A 55 -0.26 -5.58 26.73
C PHE A 55 0.70 -5.35 27.91
N SER A 56 1.14 -6.40 28.58
CA SER A 56 2.20 -6.36 29.60
C SER A 56 3.60 -6.49 29.00
N GLN A 57 3.70 -7.09 27.79
CA GLN A 57 4.96 -7.37 27.08
C GLN A 57 4.81 -7.13 25.57
N LEU A 58 4.67 -5.85 25.16
CA LEU A 58 4.42 -5.50 23.76
C LEU A 58 5.50 -6.01 22.78
N ASP A 59 6.75 -6.14 23.24
CA ASP A 59 7.84 -6.71 22.43
C ASP A 59 7.58 -8.16 21.99
N SER A 60 6.74 -8.90 22.74
CA SER A 60 6.35 -10.27 22.41
C SER A 60 5.24 -10.37 21.37
N LEU A 61 4.72 -9.25 20.87
CA LEU A 61 3.67 -9.18 19.87
C LEU A 61 4.01 -10.03 18.65
N LYS A 62 3.06 -10.89 18.24
CA LYS A 62 3.13 -11.63 17.00
C LYS A 62 2.10 -11.09 16.02
N PHE A 63 2.57 -10.80 14.83
CA PHE A 63 1.74 -10.38 13.72
C PHE A 63 2.11 -11.17 12.48
N GLU A 64 1.14 -11.94 11.97
CA GLU A 64 1.27 -12.70 10.74
C GLU A 64 0.05 -12.43 9.86
N SER A 65 0.28 -12.15 8.59
CA SER A 65 -0.79 -12.01 7.60
C SER A 65 -0.24 -12.46 6.24
N GLU A 66 -0.81 -13.56 5.73
CA GLU A 66 -0.36 -14.16 4.49
C GLU A 66 -1.54 -14.58 3.64
N LEU A 67 -1.59 -14.10 2.39
CA LEU A 67 -2.50 -14.56 1.36
C LEU A 67 -1.69 -15.34 0.31
N LYS A 68 -1.79 -16.66 0.34
CA LYS A 68 -1.14 -17.58 -0.61
C LYS A 68 -2.01 -17.75 -1.84
N GLU A 69 -1.37 -17.92 -2.98
CA GLU A 69 -2.02 -18.19 -4.27
C GLU A 69 -1.55 -19.51 -4.88
N LYS A 70 -2.44 -20.12 -5.66
CA LYS A 70 -2.13 -21.28 -6.49
C LYS A 70 -2.88 -21.18 -7.81
N ASP A 71 -2.12 -21.14 -8.90
CA ASP A 71 -2.66 -21.00 -10.27
C ASP A 71 -3.57 -19.76 -10.41
N PHE A 72 -3.31 -18.73 -9.63
CA PHE A 72 -4.07 -17.49 -9.61
C PHE A 72 -3.80 -16.67 -10.87
N ARG A 73 -4.87 -16.10 -11.46
CA ARG A 73 -4.81 -15.14 -12.56
C ARG A 73 -5.96 -14.16 -12.50
N ILE A 74 -5.70 -12.94 -12.90
CA ILE A 74 -6.74 -11.96 -13.21
C ILE A 74 -7.24 -12.26 -14.63
N LEU A 75 -8.55 -12.49 -14.78
CA LEU A 75 -9.22 -12.71 -16.06
C LEU A 75 -9.62 -11.39 -16.71
N HIS A 76 -10.13 -10.48 -15.91
CA HIS A 76 -10.45 -9.11 -16.33
C HIS A 76 -10.45 -8.19 -15.10
N TYR A 77 -10.10 -6.94 -15.33
CA TYR A 77 -10.16 -5.92 -14.29
C TYR A 77 -11.61 -5.56 -13.93
N GLY A 78 -11.80 -5.04 -12.72
CA GLY A 78 -13.05 -4.46 -12.28
C GLY A 78 -13.26 -3.04 -12.82
N LYS A 79 -13.82 -2.16 -12.01
CA LYS A 79 -14.01 -0.75 -12.40
C LYS A 79 -12.69 -0.02 -12.70
N THR A 80 -11.59 -0.46 -12.15
CA THR A 80 -10.28 0.18 -12.30
C THR A 80 -9.29 -0.77 -12.97
N ASP A 81 -8.59 -0.27 -13.97
CA ASP A 81 -7.44 -0.95 -14.56
C ASP A 81 -6.26 -0.89 -13.57
N LEU A 82 -5.94 -2.03 -12.95
CA LEU A 82 -4.85 -2.14 -11.98
C LEU A 82 -3.47 -2.13 -12.64
N GLY A 83 -3.41 -2.38 -13.95
CA GLY A 83 -2.17 -2.34 -14.74
C GLY A 83 -1.80 -0.94 -15.24
N LYS A 84 -2.66 0.07 -15.05
CA LYS A 84 -2.47 1.41 -15.65
C LYS A 84 -1.13 2.08 -15.35
N MET A 85 -0.45 1.71 -14.25
CA MET A 85 0.86 2.28 -13.93
C MET A 85 2.00 1.78 -14.82
N SER A 86 1.81 0.69 -15.59
CA SER A 86 2.83 0.16 -16.51
C SER A 86 3.14 1.13 -17.64
N ASP A 87 2.14 1.88 -18.05
CA ASP A 87 2.21 2.86 -19.14
C ASP A 87 2.05 4.28 -18.62
N GLU A 88 2.00 5.25 -19.52
CA GLU A 88 1.62 6.61 -19.19
C GLU A 88 0.14 6.66 -18.79
N PHE A 89 -0.16 7.32 -17.68
CA PHE A 89 -1.53 7.46 -17.19
C PHE A 89 -1.78 8.87 -16.63
N ILE A 90 -3.03 9.28 -16.58
CA ILE A 90 -3.41 10.56 -15.99
C ILE A 90 -3.51 10.42 -14.47
N TYR A 91 -2.82 11.30 -13.77
CA TYR A 91 -2.84 11.41 -12.32
C TYR A 91 -3.40 12.76 -11.88
N THR A 92 -4.24 12.75 -10.86
CA THR A 92 -4.74 13.97 -10.21
C THR A 92 -4.22 14.05 -8.78
N ALA A 93 -3.46 15.09 -8.50
CA ALA A 93 -3.00 15.39 -7.16
C ALA A 93 -4.12 16.09 -6.36
N TYR A 94 -4.17 15.79 -5.06
CA TYR A 94 -5.19 16.33 -4.16
C TYR A 94 -4.54 16.97 -2.93
N GLU A 95 -5.02 18.15 -2.56
CA GLU A 95 -4.71 18.80 -1.29
C GLU A 95 -6.01 19.04 -0.51
N ASN A 96 -6.01 18.67 0.78
CA ASN A 96 -7.19 18.79 1.64
C ASN A 96 -8.49 18.20 1.03
N GLY A 97 -8.34 17.14 0.23
CA GLY A 97 -9.46 16.47 -0.43
C GLY A 97 -9.96 17.14 -1.72
N GLN A 98 -9.36 18.25 -2.13
CA GLN A 98 -9.67 18.95 -3.39
C GLN A 98 -8.64 18.63 -4.46
N PRO A 99 -9.04 18.41 -5.72
CA PRO A 99 -8.10 18.25 -6.82
C PRO A 99 -7.37 19.58 -7.07
N VAL A 100 -6.04 19.54 -7.10
CA VAL A 100 -5.22 20.75 -7.32
C VAL A 100 -4.52 20.76 -8.67
N TYR A 101 -4.12 19.59 -9.15
CA TYR A 101 -3.43 19.50 -10.44
C TYR A 101 -3.61 18.13 -11.08
N THR A 102 -3.85 18.12 -12.40
CA THR A 102 -4.00 16.87 -13.18
C THR A 102 -2.97 16.87 -14.31
N PHE A 103 -2.19 15.78 -14.41
CA PHE A 103 -1.11 15.67 -15.38
C PHE A 103 -0.87 14.21 -15.79
N PRO A 104 -0.28 13.96 -16.96
CA PRO A 104 0.14 12.61 -17.34
C PRO A 104 1.42 12.23 -16.58
N VAL A 105 1.50 11.01 -16.09
CA VAL A 105 2.70 10.43 -15.47
C VAL A 105 3.44 9.61 -16.52
N GLY A 106 4.21 10.28 -17.33
CA GLY A 106 4.93 9.71 -18.45
C GLY A 106 5.55 10.76 -19.38
N PRO A 107 6.13 10.32 -20.50
CA PRO A 107 6.93 11.17 -21.38
C PRO A 107 6.19 12.38 -22.00
N SER A 108 4.85 12.36 -22.03
CA SER A 108 4.09 13.52 -22.55
C SER A 108 4.02 14.69 -21.57
N TRP A 109 4.44 14.50 -20.31
CA TRP A 109 4.53 15.58 -19.32
C TRP A 109 5.94 16.19 -19.32
N GLU A 110 6.05 17.48 -19.54
CA GLU A 110 7.32 18.19 -19.61
C GLU A 110 8.18 18.12 -18.33
N ASN A 111 7.52 17.93 -17.17
CA ASN A 111 8.19 17.81 -15.88
C ASN A 111 8.43 16.34 -15.48
N PHE A 112 8.04 15.37 -16.31
CA PHE A 112 8.30 13.97 -16.03
C PHE A 112 9.81 13.70 -16.09
N THR A 113 10.31 13.05 -15.07
CA THR A 113 11.74 12.67 -15.00
C THR A 113 11.86 11.15 -15.06
N PRO A 114 12.35 10.57 -16.17
CA PRO A 114 12.61 9.13 -16.25
C PRO A 114 13.56 8.67 -15.14
N LEU A 115 13.43 7.42 -14.70
CA LEU A 115 14.18 6.89 -13.56
C LEU A 115 15.71 6.98 -13.76
N ASP A 116 16.18 6.73 -15.00
CA ASP A 116 17.60 6.82 -15.35
C ASP A 116 18.15 8.25 -15.34
N SER A 117 17.28 9.24 -15.42
CA SER A 117 17.61 10.67 -15.36
C SER A 117 17.57 11.25 -13.93
N ILE A 118 17.02 10.49 -12.97
CA ILE A 118 17.01 10.87 -11.55
C ILE A 118 18.37 10.48 -10.92
N SER A 119 18.98 11.40 -10.17
CA SER A 119 20.23 11.13 -9.48
C SER A 119 20.19 9.81 -8.69
N PRO A 120 21.16 8.89 -8.89
CA PRO A 120 21.23 7.65 -8.12
C PRO A 120 21.31 7.89 -6.61
N LEU A 121 21.95 8.97 -6.19
CA LEU A 121 22.03 9.34 -4.77
C LEU A 121 20.65 9.69 -4.23
N LEU A 122 19.84 10.42 -4.98
CA LEU A 122 18.45 10.74 -4.59
C LEU A 122 17.60 9.47 -4.52
N GLN A 123 17.69 8.61 -5.55
CA GLN A 123 16.98 7.33 -5.55
C GLN A 123 17.34 6.51 -4.30
N MET A 124 18.63 6.37 -3.99
CA MET A 124 19.11 5.62 -2.82
C MET A 124 18.61 6.25 -1.51
N SER A 125 18.70 7.57 -1.38
CA SER A 125 18.29 8.27 -0.17
C SER A 125 16.80 8.09 0.13
N VAL A 126 15.95 8.23 -0.90
CA VAL A 126 14.51 8.04 -0.77
C VAL A 126 14.18 6.59 -0.43
N MET A 127 14.80 5.64 -1.11
CA MET A 127 14.58 4.22 -0.83
C MET A 127 14.98 3.87 0.60
N GLN A 128 16.13 4.33 1.08
CA GLN A 128 16.59 4.07 2.46
C GLN A 128 15.67 4.71 3.52
N SER A 129 15.10 5.87 3.23
CA SER A 129 14.21 6.54 4.19
C SER A 129 12.80 5.96 4.24
N GLU A 130 12.28 5.48 3.11
CA GLU A 130 10.88 5.07 2.98
C GLU A 130 10.70 3.54 2.99
N ASP A 131 11.56 2.82 2.28
CA ASP A 131 11.41 1.38 2.07
C ASP A 131 12.70 0.76 1.53
N GLY A 132 13.69 0.55 2.40
CA GLY A 132 15.02 0.06 2.01
C GLY A 132 15.04 -1.31 1.34
N ALA A 133 13.97 -2.08 1.45
CA ALA A 133 13.82 -3.41 0.84
C ALA A 133 12.85 -3.43 -0.36
N PHE A 134 12.46 -2.28 -0.91
CA PHE A 134 11.43 -2.15 -1.93
C PHE A 134 11.56 -3.14 -3.10
N PHE A 135 12.77 -3.34 -3.62
CA PHE A 135 13.01 -4.24 -4.76
C PHE A 135 13.02 -5.73 -4.38
N TYR A 136 13.00 -6.07 -3.08
CA TYR A 136 13.16 -7.43 -2.60
C TYR A 136 11.90 -8.05 -2.00
N HIS A 137 10.93 -7.22 -1.57
CA HIS A 137 9.66 -7.72 -1.02
C HIS A 137 8.52 -7.63 -2.04
N ARG A 138 7.41 -8.30 -1.75
CA ARG A 138 6.18 -8.30 -2.56
C ARG A 138 5.10 -7.41 -1.93
N GLY A 139 5.39 -6.12 -1.84
CA GLY A 139 4.43 -5.10 -1.42
C GLY A 139 4.30 -4.89 0.09
N PHE A 140 4.70 -5.85 0.92
CA PHE A 140 4.56 -5.80 2.38
C PHE A 140 5.87 -6.15 3.08
N LEU A 141 6.09 -5.52 4.24
CA LEU A 141 7.18 -5.81 5.16
C LEU A 141 6.59 -6.17 6.53
N PRO A 142 6.33 -7.46 6.80
CA PRO A 142 5.69 -7.90 8.05
C PRO A 142 6.41 -7.42 9.31
N ASP A 143 7.73 -7.46 9.33
CA ASP A 143 8.53 -6.99 10.46
C ASP A 143 8.36 -5.49 10.70
N ALA A 144 8.42 -4.67 9.66
CA ALA A 144 8.20 -3.23 9.77
C ALA A 144 6.76 -2.90 10.20
N MET A 145 5.77 -3.65 9.72
CA MET A 145 4.37 -3.52 10.15
C MET A 145 4.21 -3.91 11.63
N ARG A 146 4.86 -4.98 12.06
CA ARG A 146 4.89 -5.43 13.47
C ARG A 146 5.52 -4.34 14.37
N GLU A 147 6.70 -3.83 14.01
CA GLU A 147 7.38 -2.78 14.76
C GLU A 147 6.56 -1.48 14.83
N ALA A 148 5.92 -1.10 13.72
CA ALA A 148 5.02 0.06 13.70
C ALA A 148 3.84 -0.15 14.65
N LEU A 149 3.24 -1.34 14.67
CA LEU A 149 2.14 -1.67 15.57
C LEU A 149 2.56 -1.64 17.04
N ILE A 150 3.73 -2.21 17.40
CA ILE A 150 4.29 -2.13 18.76
C ILE A 150 4.45 -0.67 19.17
N HIS A 151 5.13 0.12 18.36
CA HIS A 151 5.36 1.54 18.65
C HIS A 151 4.04 2.32 18.83
N ASP A 152 3.05 2.12 17.95
CA ASP A 152 1.76 2.79 18.02
C ASP A 152 0.98 2.41 19.30
N LEU A 153 1.08 1.15 19.75
CA LEU A 153 0.50 0.70 21.01
C LEU A 153 1.22 1.31 22.22
N GLU A 154 2.55 1.42 22.19
CA GLU A 154 3.34 2.04 23.26
C GLU A 154 2.99 3.52 23.44
N VAL A 155 2.98 4.28 22.34
CA VAL A 155 2.68 5.72 22.39
C VAL A 155 1.18 6.03 22.40
N ARG A 156 0.32 5.02 22.26
CA ARG A 156 -1.15 5.13 22.16
C ARG A 156 -1.61 6.11 21.09
N LYS A 157 -0.89 6.16 19.98
CA LYS A 157 -1.18 7.00 18.81
C LYS A 157 -0.70 6.28 17.55
N PHE A 158 -1.40 6.48 16.46
CA PHE A 158 -0.91 6.08 15.14
C PHE A 158 0.21 7.05 14.70
N ALA A 159 1.42 6.82 15.19
CA ALA A 159 2.55 7.73 15.04
C ALA A 159 3.57 7.23 14.00
N ARG A 160 3.72 5.91 13.85
CA ARG A 160 4.67 5.31 12.91
C ARG A 160 3.93 4.60 11.78
N GLY A 161 4.26 4.96 10.53
CA GLY A 161 3.75 4.27 9.36
C GLY A 161 4.58 3.03 9.03
N GLY A 162 3.96 1.85 9.04
CA GLY A 162 4.53 0.62 8.46
C GLY A 162 4.18 0.46 6.99
N SER A 163 3.99 1.56 6.24
CA SER A 163 3.58 1.53 4.84
C SER A 163 4.79 1.49 3.92
N THR A 164 4.83 0.51 3.02
CA THR A 164 5.83 0.39 1.96
C THR A 164 5.59 1.40 0.83
N ILE A 165 6.57 1.55 -0.07
CA ILE A 165 6.39 2.34 -1.31
C ILE A 165 5.21 1.80 -2.14
N SER A 166 5.05 0.49 -2.27
CA SER A 166 3.91 -0.12 -2.97
C SER A 166 2.56 0.30 -2.36
N MET A 167 2.44 0.29 -1.03
CA MET A 167 1.23 0.72 -0.32
C MET A 167 0.96 2.22 -0.52
N GLN A 168 2.01 3.05 -0.47
CA GLN A 168 1.89 4.49 -0.70
C GLN A 168 1.44 4.80 -2.14
N LEU A 169 2.01 4.10 -3.14
CA LEU A 169 1.60 4.22 -4.54
C LEU A 169 0.13 3.87 -4.73
N VAL A 170 -0.28 2.69 -4.27
CA VAL A 170 -1.67 2.24 -4.40
C VAL A 170 -2.63 3.24 -3.75
N LYS A 171 -2.31 3.70 -2.56
CA LYS A 171 -3.09 4.74 -1.88
C LYS A 171 -3.25 6.01 -2.72
N ASN A 172 -2.19 6.46 -3.37
CA ASN A 172 -2.20 7.73 -4.12
C ASN A 172 -2.80 7.59 -5.52
N VAL A 173 -2.56 6.45 -6.20
CA VAL A 173 -2.95 6.25 -7.61
C VAL A 173 -4.37 5.71 -7.76
N PHE A 174 -4.82 4.86 -6.84
CA PHE A 174 -6.07 4.11 -7.00
C PHE A 174 -7.17 4.50 -5.99
N LEU A 175 -6.79 4.95 -4.77
CA LEU A 175 -7.78 5.09 -3.71
C LEU A 175 -8.27 6.53 -3.54
N ASN A 176 -9.55 6.66 -3.20
CA ASN A 176 -10.13 7.93 -2.77
C ASN A 176 -9.59 8.34 -1.38
N ARG A 177 -9.86 9.59 -0.95
CA ARG A 177 -9.35 10.16 0.30
C ARG A 177 -10.14 9.79 1.56
N ASN A 178 -11.20 8.99 1.44
CA ASN A 178 -12.00 8.57 2.58
C ASN A 178 -11.20 7.61 3.47
N LYS A 179 -11.07 7.95 4.76
CA LYS A 179 -10.33 7.12 5.74
C LYS A 179 -11.31 6.16 6.41
N ASN A 180 -11.33 4.90 6.00
CA ASN A 180 -12.04 3.82 6.66
C ASN A 180 -11.27 2.50 6.57
N ILE A 181 -11.69 1.51 7.34
CA ILE A 181 -11.05 0.18 7.38
C ILE A 181 -11.18 -0.54 6.03
N ALA A 182 -12.33 -0.45 5.37
CA ALA A 182 -12.55 -1.10 4.07
C ALA A 182 -11.56 -0.59 3.02
N ARG A 183 -11.31 0.74 2.98
CA ARG A 183 -10.29 1.32 2.11
C ARG A 183 -8.88 0.79 2.40
N LYS A 184 -8.53 0.56 3.68
CA LYS A 184 -7.21 0.00 4.01
C LYS A 184 -7.09 -1.47 3.61
N LEU A 185 -8.18 -2.22 3.67
CA LEU A 185 -8.24 -3.58 3.14
C LEU A 185 -8.19 -3.60 1.60
N GLU A 186 -8.90 -2.69 0.93
CA GLU A 186 -8.82 -2.53 -0.53
C GLU A 186 -7.39 -2.19 -0.97
N GLU A 187 -6.71 -1.27 -0.26
CA GLU A 187 -5.30 -0.96 -0.48
C GLU A 187 -4.43 -2.22 -0.44
N ALA A 188 -4.59 -3.02 0.61
CA ALA A 188 -3.81 -4.25 0.79
C ALA A 188 -4.09 -5.27 -0.34
N LEU A 189 -5.35 -5.44 -0.74
CA LEU A 189 -5.71 -6.34 -1.85
C LEU A 189 -5.14 -5.85 -3.18
N ILE A 190 -5.21 -4.56 -3.48
CA ILE A 190 -4.66 -3.99 -4.72
C ILE A 190 -3.14 -4.13 -4.75
N VAL A 191 -2.44 -3.85 -3.63
CA VAL A 191 -0.99 -4.08 -3.52
C VAL A 191 -0.66 -5.53 -3.79
N TRP A 192 -1.39 -6.46 -3.16
CA TRP A 192 -1.17 -7.89 -3.35
C TRP A 192 -1.38 -8.30 -4.82
N LEU A 193 -2.44 -7.82 -5.48
CA LEU A 193 -2.73 -8.12 -6.89
C LEU A 193 -1.62 -7.61 -7.82
N ILE A 194 -1.18 -6.35 -7.65
CA ILE A 194 -0.14 -5.74 -8.49
C ILE A 194 1.18 -6.50 -8.35
N GLU A 195 1.56 -6.85 -7.14
CA GLU A 195 2.83 -7.51 -6.85
C GLU A 195 2.82 -9.00 -7.23
N THR A 196 1.70 -9.69 -7.03
CA THR A 196 1.57 -11.13 -7.34
C THR A 196 1.49 -11.37 -8.86
N GLU A 197 0.71 -10.60 -9.57
CA GLU A 197 0.55 -10.71 -11.02
C GLU A 197 1.60 -9.89 -11.81
N HIS A 198 2.51 -9.21 -11.10
CA HIS A 198 3.54 -8.35 -11.72
C HIS A 198 2.95 -7.33 -12.71
N LEU A 199 1.81 -6.74 -12.36
CA LEU A 199 1.07 -5.83 -13.24
C LEU A 199 1.86 -4.57 -13.60
N THR A 200 2.79 -4.17 -12.77
CA THR A 200 3.72 -3.06 -13.02
C THR A 200 5.12 -3.46 -12.54
N PRO A 201 6.17 -3.32 -13.37
CA PRO A 201 7.54 -3.60 -12.95
C PRO A 201 7.98 -2.71 -11.79
N LYS A 202 8.75 -3.23 -10.83
CA LYS A 202 9.26 -2.49 -9.67
C LYS A 202 9.96 -1.18 -10.04
N ALA A 203 10.78 -1.19 -11.09
CA ALA A 203 11.46 0.01 -11.57
C ALA A 203 10.46 1.09 -11.99
N ARG A 204 9.38 0.71 -12.71
CA ARG A 204 8.33 1.63 -13.10
C ARG A 204 7.51 2.11 -11.91
N MET A 205 7.20 1.24 -10.95
CA MET A 205 6.56 1.65 -9.70
C MET A 205 7.39 2.70 -8.97
N TYR A 206 8.71 2.51 -8.91
CA TYR A 206 9.60 3.45 -8.26
C TYR A 206 9.71 4.79 -9.01
N GLU A 207 9.77 4.75 -10.33
CA GLU A 207 9.73 5.93 -11.20
C GLU A 207 8.46 6.75 -10.98
N VAL A 208 7.30 6.09 -10.97
CA VAL A 208 6.01 6.73 -10.66
C VAL A 208 6.03 7.35 -9.26
N TYR A 209 6.52 6.60 -8.26
CA TYR A 209 6.63 7.08 -6.88
C TYR A 209 7.44 8.38 -6.78
N LEU A 210 8.62 8.39 -7.38
CA LEU A 210 9.50 9.57 -7.36
C LEU A 210 8.85 10.78 -8.02
N ASN A 211 8.12 10.57 -9.13
CA ASN A 211 7.47 11.66 -9.84
C ASN A 211 6.24 12.22 -9.10
N ILE A 212 5.40 11.37 -8.49
CA ILE A 212 4.13 11.84 -7.89
C ILE A 212 4.21 12.09 -6.39
N CYS A 213 5.06 11.37 -5.67
CA CYS A 213 5.11 11.45 -4.20
C CYS A 213 6.24 12.34 -3.70
N LEU A 214 7.30 12.52 -4.48
CA LEU A 214 8.47 13.29 -4.08
C LEU A 214 8.61 14.59 -4.89
N LEU A 215 8.80 14.50 -6.20
CA LEU A 215 9.13 15.66 -7.02
C LEU A 215 7.95 16.65 -7.15
N TYR A 216 6.72 16.11 -7.19
CA TYR A 216 5.52 16.97 -7.26
C TYR A 216 5.18 17.62 -5.89
N THR A 217 5.39 16.92 -4.77
CA THR A 217 5.02 17.42 -3.44
C THR A 217 6.07 18.31 -2.80
N SER A 218 7.29 18.37 -3.36
CA SER A 218 8.32 19.28 -2.88
C SER A 218 8.07 20.69 -3.43
N PRO A 219 7.93 21.73 -2.58
CA PRO A 219 7.84 23.11 -3.07
C PRO A 219 9.10 23.41 -3.88
N SER A 220 8.89 23.86 -5.13
CA SER A 220 10.02 24.29 -5.96
C SER A 220 10.76 25.43 -5.26
N PRO A 221 12.11 25.45 -5.29
CA PRO A 221 12.87 26.60 -4.80
C PRO A 221 12.49 27.93 -5.49
N ARG A 222 11.73 27.88 -6.60
CA ARG A 222 11.22 29.06 -7.32
C ARG A 222 9.97 29.68 -6.68
N ASP A 223 9.24 28.90 -5.85
CA ASP A 223 7.99 29.39 -5.24
C ASP A 223 8.24 30.20 -3.96
N SER A 224 9.49 30.25 -3.48
CA SER A 224 9.88 30.98 -2.27
C SER A 224 10.32 32.45 -2.53
N THR A 225 10.23 32.95 -3.75
CA THR A 225 10.72 34.30 -4.13
C THR A 225 9.62 35.27 -4.56
N SER A 226 8.35 35.01 -4.27
CA SER A 226 7.25 35.97 -4.47
C SER A 226 6.60 36.34 -3.14
N SER A 227 7.27 37.20 -2.39
CA SER A 227 6.69 38.01 -1.30
C SER A 227 7.28 39.39 -1.35
#